data_22e449cff871d610e85a3064c8865380
#
_entry.id   22e449cff871d610e85a3064c8865380
#
_cell.length_a   1.000
_cell.length_b   1.000
_cell.length_c   1.000
_cell.angle_alpha   90.00
_cell.angle_beta   90.00
_cell.angle_gamma   90.00
#
_symmetry.space_group_name_H-M   'P 1'
#
loop_
_entity.id
_entity.type
_entity.pdbx_description
1 polymer ?
#
loop_
_entity_poly.entity_id
_entity_poly.type
_entity_poly.pdbx_seq_one_letter_code
_entity_poly.pdbx_strand_id
1 'polypeptide(L)'
;PDTAEWDAGDIRYNVLRWTSSPNPPWGGYGPSFVNPRTGEILGADIMLEWSYISNRINQSDLFNENNDSYHQNCDASHFQKIENSLGFNYIKSMNLSDELKDDLVKQSLYRLVLHEVGHTLGLNHNFKGSTLLTNEELNNKDIVAERGVCSSVMEYPAINITKDTNNQGLFFDIKPGFYDVWAIQYGYSEFNSNDDEKTELSLILSRSTERELAFANDALDMRSAGKGTDPNAMIYDLSSDQLEHSEDKIKMIFDILENLQEKYTKENDTYEELYRSYRTLAYSY
;
A
#
# COMPACT_ATOMS: atom_id res chain seq x y z
N PRO A 1 17.61 -7.01 17.41
CA PRO A 1 18.68 -7.95 17.09
C PRO A 1 18.71 -9.06 18.14
N ASP A 2 19.07 -10.29 17.76
CA ASP A 2 19.13 -11.47 18.65
C ASP A 2 20.11 -11.29 19.85
N THR A 3 20.93 -10.23 19.79
CA THR A 3 21.88 -9.84 20.84
C THR A 3 21.42 -8.70 21.71
N ALA A 4 20.18 -8.23 21.56
CA ALA A 4 19.64 -7.14 22.38
C ALA A 4 19.40 -7.61 23.82
N GLU A 5 19.88 -6.84 24.79
CA GLU A 5 19.66 -7.09 26.22
C GLU A 5 18.33 -6.49 26.74
N TRP A 6 17.46 -6.02 25.83
CA TRP A 6 16.17 -5.40 26.14
C TRP A 6 15.02 -6.15 25.43
N ASP A 7 13.85 -6.10 26.02
CA ASP A 7 12.63 -6.70 25.47
C ASP A 7 11.94 -5.77 24.47
N ALA A 8 11.28 -6.34 23.45
CA ALA A 8 10.54 -5.58 22.45
C ALA A 8 9.39 -4.72 23.02
N GLY A 9 8.91 -5.06 24.23
CA GLY A 9 7.92 -4.25 24.96
C GLY A 9 8.51 -3.09 25.77
N ASP A 10 9.83 -2.86 25.72
CA ASP A 10 10.46 -1.75 26.42
C ASP A 10 10.24 -0.43 25.68
N ILE A 11 9.40 0.44 26.21
CA ILE A 11 8.98 1.73 25.62
C ILE A 11 10.16 2.68 25.28
N ARG A 12 11.36 2.43 25.80
CA ARG A 12 12.55 3.22 25.49
C ARG A 12 13.07 2.98 24.07
N TYR A 13 12.55 1.96 23.38
CA TYR A 13 13.01 1.56 22.05
C TYR A 13 11.83 1.51 21.07
N ASN A 14 12.03 2.08 19.88
CA ASN A 14 11.16 1.82 18.76
C ASN A 14 11.54 0.47 18.15
N VAL A 15 10.56 -0.36 17.86
CA VAL A 15 10.80 -1.74 17.41
C VAL A 15 10.14 -1.97 16.05
N LEU A 16 10.87 -2.60 15.15
CA LEU A 16 10.36 -3.20 13.93
C LEU A 16 10.66 -4.70 13.99
N ARG A 17 9.62 -5.52 13.97
CA ARG A 17 9.78 -6.97 14.09
C ARG A 17 8.87 -7.76 13.17
N TRP A 18 9.31 -8.96 12.82
CA TRP A 18 8.50 -9.96 12.18
C TRP A 18 7.63 -10.70 13.19
N THR A 19 6.38 -10.97 12.77
CA THR A 19 5.47 -11.91 13.42
C THR A 19 5.13 -13.03 12.44
N SER A 20 4.72 -14.18 12.97
CA SER A 20 4.29 -15.31 12.14
C SER A 20 3.13 -16.01 12.84
N SER A 21 1.93 -15.73 12.37
CA SER A 21 0.69 -16.30 12.88
C SER A 21 0.09 -17.26 11.85
N PRO A 22 -0.56 -18.37 12.28
CA PRO A 22 -1.25 -19.27 11.36
C PRO A 22 -2.40 -18.59 10.59
N ASN A 23 -3.07 -17.65 11.25
CA ASN A 23 -4.16 -16.83 10.70
C ASN A 23 -4.02 -15.40 11.20
N PRO A 24 -3.15 -14.57 10.60
CA PRO A 24 -2.94 -13.22 11.06
C PRO A 24 -4.13 -12.33 10.70
N PRO A 25 -4.60 -11.47 11.62
CA PRO A 25 -5.68 -10.53 11.34
C PRO A 25 -5.22 -9.31 10.54
N TRP A 26 -3.90 -9.14 10.34
CA TRP A 26 -3.27 -8.04 9.62
C TRP A 26 -1.96 -8.51 8.98
N GLY A 27 -1.40 -7.75 8.05
CA GLY A 27 -0.10 -8.02 7.46
C GLY A 27 0.99 -7.04 7.90
N GLY A 28 0.59 -5.85 8.31
CA GLY A 28 1.37 -4.87 9.05
C GLY A 28 0.51 -4.25 10.14
N TYR A 29 1.12 -3.79 11.21
CA TYR A 29 0.48 -3.05 12.28
C TYR A 29 1.50 -2.14 12.96
N GLY A 30 1.27 -0.82 12.89
CA GLY A 30 2.18 0.21 13.39
C GLY A 30 1.57 1.04 14.52
N PRO A 31 1.37 0.48 15.74
CA PRO A 31 0.86 1.26 16.86
C PRO A 31 1.92 2.22 17.40
N SER A 32 1.48 3.40 17.81
CA SER A 32 2.27 4.34 18.63
C SER A 32 1.79 4.34 20.08
N PHE A 33 2.71 4.57 20.99
CA PHE A 33 2.41 4.79 22.42
C PHE A 33 2.39 6.29 22.67
N VAL A 34 1.21 6.82 22.99
CA VAL A 34 0.99 8.26 23.10
C VAL A 34 0.76 8.66 24.55
N ASN A 35 1.39 9.74 24.98
CA ASN A 35 1.10 10.36 26.28
C ASN A 35 -0.33 10.95 26.23
N PRO A 36 -1.28 10.45 27.03
CA PRO A 36 -2.68 10.87 26.95
C PRO A 36 -2.93 12.32 27.38
N ARG A 37 -1.95 12.98 27.99
CA ARG A 37 -2.05 14.37 28.43
C ARG A 37 -1.54 15.37 27.40
N THR A 38 -0.53 14.98 26.63
CA THR A 38 0.17 15.92 25.73
C THR A 38 -0.01 15.56 24.26
N GLY A 39 -0.38 14.31 23.94
CA GLY A 39 -0.36 13.79 22.58
C GLY A 39 1.04 13.41 22.07
N GLU A 40 2.09 13.56 22.90
CA GLU A 40 3.46 13.19 22.55
C GLU A 40 3.57 11.69 22.26
N ILE A 41 4.16 11.33 21.13
CA ILE A 41 4.46 9.94 20.78
C ILE A 41 5.71 9.51 21.54
N LEU A 42 5.56 8.56 22.45
CA LEU A 42 6.63 8.07 23.34
C LEU A 42 7.43 6.93 22.70
N GLY A 43 6.83 6.18 21.78
CA GLY A 43 7.45 5.06 21.12
C GLY A 43 6.50 4.39 20.13
N ALA A 44 7.06 3.46 19.36
CA ALA A 44 6.34 2.68 18.36
C ALA A 44 6.81 1.22 18.32
N ASP A 45 5.89 0.28 18.09
CA ASP A 45 6.18 -1.14 17.89
C ASP A 45 5.51 -1.59 16.58
N ILE A 46 6.29 -1.64 15.50
CA ILE A 46 5.81 -2.02 14.17
C ILE A 46 5.98 -3.53 14.02
N MET A 47 4.89 -4.21 13.74
CA MET A 47 4.84 -5.63 13.48
C MET A 47 4.54 -5.89 12.01
N LEU A 48 5.38 -6.70 11.37
CA LEU A 48 5.22 -7.15 9.99
C LEU A 48 4.93 -8.65 9.99
N GLU A 49 3.85 -9.06 9.36
CA GLU A 49 3.47 -10.47 9.33
C GLU A 49 4.17 -11.21 8.19
N TRP A 50 4.85 -12.33 8.52
CA TRP A 50 5.61 -13.13 7.56
C TRP A 50 4.75 -13.67 6.41
N SER A 51 3.47 -13.94 6.65
CA SER A 51 2.53 -14.39 5.63
C SER A 51 2.37 -13.39 4.48
N TYR A 52 2.68 -12.11 4.72
CA TYR A 52 2.69 -11.06 3.71
C TYR A 52 3.71 -11.33 2.59
N ILE A 53 4.91 -11.83 2.94
CA ILE A 53 5.95 -12.14 1.95
C ILE A 53 5.76 -13.55 1.37
N SER A 54 5.37 -14.51 2.22
CA SER A 54 5.33 -15.93 1.82
C SER A 54 4.22 -16.25 0.81
N ASN A 55 3.43 -15.25 0.40
CA ASN A 55 2.31 -15.37 -0.52
C ASN A 55 1.29 -16.45 -0.10
N ARG A 56 1.25 -16.79 1.20
CA ARG A 56 0.27 -17.70 1.78
C ARG A 56 -1.05 -16.96 1.96
N ILE A 57 -1.74 -16.74 0.86
CA ILE A 57 -3.15 -16.34 0.91
C ILE A 57 -3.90 -17.56 1.41
N ASN A 58 -4.41 -17.51 2.64
CA ASN A 58 -5.30 -18.54 3.13
C ASN A 58 -6.55 -18.53 2.22
N GLN A 59 -6.90 -19.70 1.69
CA GLN A 59 -8.08 -19.84 0.80
C GLN A 59 -9.38 -19.41 1.50
N SER A 60 -9.45 -19.52 2.83
CA SER A 60 -10.57 -19.06 3.65
C SER A 60 -10.78 -17.55 3.61
N ASP A 61 -9.71 -16.78 3.48
CA ASP A 61 -9.80 -15.31 3.56
C ASP A 61 -10.36 -14.69 2.27
N LEU A 62 -10.14 -15.34 1.12
CA LEU A 62 -10.65 -14.87 -0.17
C LEU A 62 -12.16 -15.11 -0.37
N PHE A 63 -12.80 -15.96 0.43
CA PHE A 63 -14.19 -16.39 0.20
C PHE A 63 -15.06 -16.45 1.47
N ASN A 64 -14.61 -15.87 2.59
CA ASN A 64 -15.47 -15.69 3.75
C ASN A 64 -16.39 -14.47 3.53
N GLU A 65 -17.50 -14.70 2.83
CA GLU A 65 -18.59 -13.73 2.65
C GLU A 65 -19.22 -13.25 3.97
N ASN A 66 -18.85 -13.82 5.11
CA ASN A 66 -19.47 -13.58 6.41
C ASN A 66 -18.64 -12.70 7.36
N ASN A 67 -17.53 -12.09 6.93
CA ASN A 67 -16.82 -11.16 7.78
C ASN A 67 -17.29 -9.71 7.58
N ASP A 68 -18.55 -9.45 7.98
CA ASP A 68 -19.08 -8.10 8.24
C ASP A 68 -18.39 -7.36 9.42
N SER A 69 -17.35 -7.92 9.99
CA SER A 69 -16.53 -7.25 10.99
C SER A 69 -15.46 -6.42 10.27
N TYR A 70 -15.84 -5.27 9.74
CA TYR A 70 -14.91 -4.18 9.47
C TYR A 70 -14.25 -3.76 10.78
N HIS A 71 -13.23 -4.50 11.17
CA HIS A 71 -12.40 -4.10 12.28
C HIS A 71 -11.56 -2.89 11.85
N GLN A 72 -11.41 -1.94 12.76
CA GLN A 72 -10.55 -0.74 12.65
C GLN A 72 -9.05 -1.07 12.50
N ASN A 73 -8.71 -2.28 12.07
CA ASN A 73 -7.35 -2.73 11.83
C ASN A 73 -7.00 -2.46 10.36
N CYS A 74 -5.77 -2.06 10.12
CA CYS A 74 -5.23 -1.76 8.81
C CYS A 74 -5.40 -2.94 7.82
N ASP A 75 -6.42 -2.88 6.95
CA ASP A 75 -6.71 -3.89 5.92
C ASP A 75 -5.73 -3.85 4.73
N ALA A 76 -4.79 -2.87 4.72
CA ALA A 76 -3.79 -2.68 3.68
C ALA A 76 -3.11 -3.97 3.23
N SER A 77 -2.87 -4.85 4.19
CA SER A 77 -2.11 -6.06 3.95
C SER A 77 -2.85 -7.14 3.17
N HIS A 78 -4.16 -7.26 3.35
CA HIS A 78 -4.95 -8.27 2.66
C HIS A 78 -4.97 -7.99 1.16
N PHE A 79 -5.30 -6.78 0.81
CA PHE A 79 -5.43 -6.36 -0.59
C PHE A 79 -4.08 -6.19 -1.28
N GLN A 80 -3.06 -5.76 -0.56
CA GLN A 80 -1.71 -5.73 -1.13
C GLN A 80 -1.18 -7.12 -1.45
N LYS A 81 -1.60 -8.17 -0.72
CA LYS A 81 -1.33 -9.56 -1.11
C LYS A 81 -1.95 -9.91 -2.45
N ILE A 82 -3.19 -9.44 -2.71
CA ILE A 82 -3.88 -9.65 -3.98
C ILE A 82 -3.13 -8.92 -5.09
N GLU A 83 -2.77 -7.66 -4.89
CA GLU A 83 -2.01 -6.85 -5.85
C GLU A 83 -0.62 -7.45 -6.11
N ASN A 84 0.10 -7.89 -5.09
CA ASN A 84 1.36 -8.62 -5.25
C ASN A 84 1.18 -9.91 -6.05
N SER A 85 0.11 -10.66 -5.77
CA SER A 85 -0.19 -11.90 -6.50
C SER A 85 -0.53 -11.63 -7.97
N LEU A 86 -1.23 -10.54 -8.26
CA LEU A 86 -1.46 -10.07 -9.63
C LEU A 86 -0.12 -9.77 -10.33
N GLY A 87 0.78 -9.03 -9.67
CA GLY A 87 2.12 -8.74 -10.19
C GLY A 87 2.94 -9.99 -10.46
N PHE A 88 2.92 -10.99 -9.56
CA PHE A 88 3.62 -12.27 -9.78
C PHE A 88 3.03 -13.05 -10.95
N ASN A 89 1.69 -13.09 -11.09
CA ASN A 89 1.04 -13.75 -12.21
C ASN A 89 1.39 -13.05 -13.53
N TYR A 90 1.45 -11.72 -13.53
CA TYR A 90 1.87 -10.93 -14.69
C TYR A 90 3.32 -11.25 -15.09
N ILE A 91 4.26 -11.15 -14.15
CA ILE A 91 5.68 -11.44 -14.39
C ILE A 91 5.86 -12.87 -14.96
N LYS A 92 5.18 -13.86 -14.37
CA LYS A 92 5.25 -15.26 -14.82
C LYS A 92 4.59 -15.47 -16.18
N SER A 93 3.41 -14.88 -16.41
CA SER A 93 2.65 -15.00 -17.65
C SER A 93 3.40 -14.40 -18.84
N MET A 94 4.04 -13.25 -18.63
CA MET A 94 4.80 -12.53 -19.66
C MET A 94 6.25 -12.99 -19.79
N ASN A 95 6.68 -14.02 -19.03
CA ASN A 95 8.07 -14.53 -18.97
C ASN A 95 9.09 -13.42 -18.68
N LEU A 96 8.77 -12.52 -17.76
CA LEU A 96 9.67 -11.47 -17.34
C LEU A 96 10.76 -12.00 -16.39
N SER A 97 11.79 -11.19 -16.14
CA SER A 97 12.96 -11.62 -15.36
C SER A 97 12.65 -11.85 -13.86
N ASP A 98 13.43 -12.72 -13.23
CA ASP A 98 13.37 -12.93 -11.77
C ASP A 98 13.77 -11.66 -10.99
N GLU A 99 14.58 -10.77 -11.59
CA GLU A 99 14.94 -9.48 -10.99
C GLU A 99 13.71 -8.58 -10.78
N LEU A 100 12.78 -8.54 -11.73
CA LEU A 100 11.52 -7.80 -11.57
C LEU A 100 10.66 -8.39 -10.44
N LYS A 101 10.70 -9.70 -10.25
CA LYS A 101 10.01 -10.35 -9.14
C LYS A 101 10.63 -9.96 -7.79
N ASP A 102 11.96 -9.93 -7.71
CA ASP A 102 12.67 -9.50 -6.51
C ASP A 102 12.42 -8.01 -6.21
N ASP A 103 12.35 -7.18 -7.25
CA ASP A 103 12.02 -5.77 -7.10
C ASP A 103 10.59 -5.55 -6.64
N LEU A 104 9.61 -6.30 -7.16
CA LEU A 104 8.24 -6.27 -6.67
C LEU A 104 8.17 -6.60 -5.17
N VAL A 105 8.85 -7.68 -4.72
CA VAL A 105 8.90 -8.05 -3.30
C VAL A 105 9.50 -6.93 -2.45
N LYS A 106 10.64 -6.40 -2.86
CA LYS A 106 11.32 -5.31 -2.13
C LYS A 106 10.44 -4.07 -2.03
N GLN A 107 9.87 -3.62 -3.14
CA GLN A 107 9.04 -2.41 -3.18
C GLN A 107 7.77 -2.58 -2.36
N SER A 108 7.14 -3.74 -2.41
CA SER A 108 5.96 -4.05 -1.59
C SER A 108 6.29 -3.99 -0.09
N LEU A 109 7.48 -4.46 0.31
CA LEU A 109 7.96 -4.35 1.70
C LEU A 109 8.30 -2.92 2.09
N TYR A 110 9.00 -2.17 1.23
CA TYR A 110 9.28 -0.75 1.50
C TYR A 110 7.98 0.02 1.73
N ARG A 111 7.01 -0.16 0.83
CA ARG A 111 5.71 0.48 0.96
C ARG A 111 5.03 0.13 2.28
N LEU A 112 4.98 -1.16 2.64
CA LEU A 112 4.35 -1.58 3.90
C LEU A 112 5.02 -0.93 5.10
N VAL A 113 6.36 -0.98 5.19
CA VAL A 113 7.10 -0.37 6.30
C VAL A 113 6.87 1.13 6.36
N LEU A 114 6.93 1.83 5.22
CA LEU A 114 6.69 3.28 5.16
C LEU A 114 5.27 3.63 5.64
N HIS A 115 4.28 2.84 5.24
CA HIS A 115 2.89 3.00 5.67
C HIS A 115 2.74 2.87 7.19
N GLU A 116 3.26 1.78 7.77
CA GLU A 116 3.18 1.56 9.22
C GLU A 116 3.98 2.62 10.01
N VAL A 117 5.13 3.05 9.49
CA VAL A 117 5.87 4.19 10.08
C VAL A 117 5.04 5.47 10.00
N GLY A 118 4.34 5.72 8.90
CA GLY A 118 3.43 6.86 8.76
C GLY A 118 2.39 6.90 9.87
N HIS A 119 1.76 5.75 10.18
CA HIS A 119 0.83 5.65 11.31
C HIS A 119 1.50 5.96 12.65
N THR A 120 2.72 5.48 12.88
CA THR A 120 3.45 5.77 14.13
C THR A 120 3.83 7.24 14.28
N LEU A 121 3.86 7.98 13.18
CA LEU A 121 4.05 9.44 13.15
C LEU A 121 2.73 10.23 13.22
N GLY A 122 1.59 9.55 13.32
CA GLY A 122 0.27 10.17 13.44
C GLY A 122 -0.44 10.46 12.12
N LEU A 123 0.07 9.96 10.98
CA LEU A 123 -0.62 10.10 9.70
C LEU A 123 -1.83 9.17 9.61
N ASN A 124 -2.93 9.68 9.09
CA ASN A 124 -4.10 8.90 8.70
C ASN A 124 -3.97 8.41 7.26
N HIS A 125 -4.79 7.42 6.88
CA HIS A 125 -4.91 7.03 5.47
C HIS A 125 -5.20 8.23 4.57
N ASN A 126 -4.68 8.17 3.35
CA ASN A 126 -4.94 9.19 2.32
C ASN A 126 -5.32 8.53 0.99
N PHE A 127 -6.62 8.25 0.81
CA PHE A 127 -7.20 7.58 -0.35
C PHE A 127 -7.43 8.51 -1.55
N LYS A 128 -6.72 9.62 -1.62
CA LYS A 128 -6.55 10.47 -2.81
C LYS A 128 -5.12 10.47 -3.35
N GLY A 129 -4.23 9.79 -2.65
CA GLY A 129 -2.83 9.70 -3.04
C GLY A 129 -2.64 9.04 -4.40
N SER A 130 -3.48 8.08 -4.75
CA SER A 130 -3.53 7.35 -6.02
C SER A 130 -3.77 8.24 -7.25
N THR A 131 -4.42 9.40 -7.08
CA THR A 131 -4.78 10.31 -8.18
C THR A 131 -3.63 11.22 -8.64
N LEU A 132 -2.41 11.01 -8.16
CA LEU A 132 -1.24 11.86 -8.43
C LEU A 132 -0.89 11.94 -9.92
N LEU A 133 -0.81 10.80 -10.59
CA LEU A 133 -0.32 10.67 -11.96
C LEU A 133 -1.44 10.27 -12.94
N THR A 134 -1.26 10.64 -14.21
CA THR A 134 -2.08 10.12 -15.31
C THR A 134 -1.64 8.71 -15.70
N ASN A 135 -2.46 7.99 -16.49
CA ASN A 135 -2.09 6.68 -17.02
C ASN A 135 -0.82 6.73 -17.89
N GLU A 136 -0.62 7.82 -18.63
CA GLU A 136 0.59 8.03 -19.43
C GLU A 136 1.83 8.21 -18.54
N GLU A 137 1.72 9.02 -17.47
CA GLU A 137 2.81 9.27 -16.52
C GLU A 137 3.16 7.99 -15.74
N LEU A 138 2.18 7.18 -15.35
CA LEU A 138 2.38 5.88 -14.69
C LEU A 138 3.14 4.88 -15.56
N ASN A 139 2.98 4.97 -16.89
CA ASN A 139 3.71 4.16 -17.87
C ASN A 139 5.11 4.72 -18.19
N ASN A 140 5.57 5.77 -17.52
CA ASN A 140 6.89 6.37 -17.69
C ASN A 140 7.76 6.13 -16.47
N LYS A 141 8.75 5.23 -16.59
CA LYS A 141 9.64 4.83 -15.48
C LYS A 141 10.41 5.99 -14.85
N ASP A 142 10.76 7.02 -15.64
CA ASP A 142 11.53 8.15 -15.13
C ASP A 142 10.65 9.07 -14.28
N ILE A 143 9.40 9.27 -14.70
CA ILE A 143 8.40 10.05 -13.94
C ILE A 143 8.08 9.35 -12.62
N VAL A 144 7.78 8.04 -12.63
CA VAL A 144 7.46 7.33 -11.37
C VAL A 144 8.69 7.19 -10.46
N ALA A 145 9.91 7.13 -10.99
CA ALA A 145 11.12 7.16 -10.18
C ALA A 145 11.30 8.50 -9.47
N GLU A 146 11.00 9.61 -10.15
CA GLU A 146 11.11 10.95 -9.59
C GLU A 146 9.97 11.27 -8.62
N ARG A 147 8.73 11.04 -9.03
CA ARG A 147 7.53 11.52 -8.32
C ARG A 147 6.93 10.51 -7.35
N GLY A 148 7.24 9.22 -7.50
CA GLY A 148 6.52 8.13 -6.87
C GLY A 148 5.31 7.71 -7.71
N VAL A 149 4.60 6.69 -7.23
CA VAL A 149 3.36 6.17 -7.82
C VAL A 149 2.16 6.92 -7.26
N CYS A 150 2.21 7.21 -5.95
CA CYS A 150 1.19 7.96 -5.20
C CYS A 150 1.77 9.20 -4.51
N SER A 151 0.91 10.14 -4.15
CA SER A 151 1.31 11.32 -3.37
C SER A 151 1.52 11.02 -1.89
N SER A 152 1.10 9.86 -1.41
CA SER A 152 1.19 9.45 0.00
C SER A 152 1.41 7.95 0.13
N VAL A 153 2.30 7.56 1.05
CA VAL A 153 2.48 6.15 1.46
C VAL A 153 1.31 5.65 2.31
N MET A 154 0.42 6.55 2.74
CA MET A 154 -0.80 6.21 3.49
C MET A 154 -1.96 5.79 2.57
N GLU A 155 -1.70 5.65 1.27
CA GLU A 155 -2.63 5.13 0.27
C GLU A 155 -2.66 3.59 0.28
N TYR A 156 -3.75 2.99 -0.23
CA TYR A 156 -3.86 1.58 -0.60
C TYR A 156 -4.00 1.44 -2.11
N PRO A 157 -2.91 1.66 -2.86
CA PRO A 157 -2.99 1.72 -4.32
C PRO A 157 -3.10 0.34 -4.94
N ALA A 158 -3.64 0.30 -6.16
CA ALA A 158 -3.38 -0.80 -7.07
C ALA A 158 -1.87 -0.88 -7.40
N ILE A 159 -1.41 -2.07 -7.77
CA ILE A 159 -0.05 -2.24 -8.29
C ILE A 159 0.12 -1.50 -9.63
N ASN A 160 1.20 -0.76 -9.76
CA ASN A 160 1.54 -0.13 -11.03
C ASN A 160 2.21 -1.13 -11.98
N ILE A 161 1.47 -1.64 -12.93
CA ILE A 161 1.97 -2.51 -14.01
C ILE A 161 1.85 -1.75 -15.33
N THR A 162 2.98 -1.53 -16.00
CA THR A 162 3.01 -0.79 -17.26
C THR A 162 2.61 -1.67 -18.44
N LYS A 163 1.98 -1.06 -19.47
CA LYS A 163 1.62 -1.75 -20.72
C LYS A 163 2.85 -2.23 -21.50
N ASP A 164 3.95 -1.47 -21.45
CA ASP A 164 5.23 -1.83 -22.04
C ASP A 164 6.19 -2.30 -20.97
N THR A 165 6.47 -3.60 -20.94
CA THR A 165 7.36 -4.24 -19.97
C THR A 165 8.77 -3.65 -19.93
N ASN A 166 9.25 -3.06 -21.03
CA ASN A 166 10.57 -2.39 -21.06
C ASN A 166 10.55 -1.04 -20.33
N ASN A 167 9.37 -0.48 -20.11
CA ASN A 167 9.15 0.76 -19.37
C ASN A 167 8.66 0.54 -17.95
N GLN A 168 8.64 -0.70 -17.45
CA GLN A 168 8.26 -0.95 -16.07
C GLN A 168 9.14 -0.14 -15.13
N GLY A 169 8.52 0.79 -14.41
CA GLY A 169 9.11 1.56 -13.33
C GLY A 169 8.79 0.96 -11.97
N LEU A 170 8.51 1.82 -10.99
CA LEU A 170 8.11 1.37 -9.66
C LEU A 170 6.75 0.66 -9.72
N PHE A 171 6.66 -0.49 -9.07
CA PHE A 171 5.39 -1.17 -8.78
C PHE A 171 4.65 -0.49 -7.62
N PHE A 172 5.41 -0.05 -6.61
CA PHE A 172 4.93 0.63 -5.41
C PHE A 172 5.92 1.69 -4.97
N ASP A 173 5.47 2.63 -4.15
CA ASP A 173 6.30 3.67 -3.57
C ASP A 173 7.37 3.11 -2.62
N ILE A 174 8.58 3.64 -2.74
CA ILE A 174 9.76 3.30 -1.93
C ILE A 174 10.28 4.48 -1.11
N LYS A 175 9.56 5.59 -1.12
CA LYS A 175 9.88 6.83 -0.39
C LYS A 175 8.58 7.55 -0.02
N PRO A 176 8.58 8.45 1.00
CA PRO A 176 7.43 9.30 1.30
C PRO A 176 7.02 10.14 0.09
N GLY A 177 5.71 10.32 -0.08
CA GLY A 177 5.15 11.16 -1.12
C GLY A 177 5.10 12.65 -0.75
N PHE A 178 4.60 13.46 -1.67
CA PHE A 178 4.49 14.92 -1.47
C PHE A 178 3.59 15.28 -0.29
N TYR A 179 2.46 14.59 -0.17
CA TYR A 179 1.52 14.78 0.94
C TYR A 179 2.17 14.43 2.28
N ASP A 180 2.88 13.31 2.36
CA ASP A 180 3.50 12.85 3.60
C ASP A 180 4.51 13.87 4.11
N VAL A 181 5.40 14.35 3.24
CA VAL A 181 6.40 15.38 3.58
C VAL A 181 5.73 16.67 4.05
N TRP A 182 4.67 17.10 3.38
CA TRP A 182 3.93 18.32 3.75
C TRP A 182 3.20 18.15 5.10
N ALA A 183 2.57 17.00 5.33
CA ALA A 183 1.86 16.73 6.57
C ALA A 183 2.83 16.64 7.78
N ILE A 184 3.99 15.99 7.59
CA ILE A 184 5.05 15.95 8.60
C ILE A 184 5.64 17.34 8.83
N GLN A 185 5.84 18.14 7.80
CA GLN A 185 6.28 19.53 7.97
C GLN A 185 5.29 20.32 8.83
N TYR A 186 3.99 20.17 8.60
CA TYR A 186 2.98 20.82 9.41
C TYR A 186 2.99 20.36 10.88
N GLY A 187 3.11 19.06 11.13
CA GLY A 187 3.03 18.49 12.48
C GLY A 187 4.31 18.56 13.31
N TYR A 188 5.48 18.71 12.67
CA TYR A 188 6.77 18.51 13.33
C TYR A 188 7.74 19.70 13.19
N SER A 189 7.34 20.80 12.55
CA SER A 189 8.17 22.00 12.50
C SER A 189 8.27 22.65 13.86
N GLU A 190 9.48 23.07 14.25
CA GLU A 190 9.74 23.81 15.48
C GLU A 190 9.73 25.33 15.19
N PHE A 191 9.19 26.11 16.11
CA PHE A 191 9.04 27.55 15.98
C PHE A 191 9.61 28.28 17.20
N ASN A 192 10.13 29.50 17.00
CA ASN A 192 10.74 30.29 18.09
C ASN A 192 9.72 30.97 18.98
N SER A 193 8.52 31.23 18.51
CA SER A 193 7.42 31.86 19.25
C SER A 193 6.05 31.41 18.74
N ASN A 194 5.00 31.59 19.54
CA ASN A 194 3.64 31.27 19.15
C ASN A 194 3.11 32.12 17.95
N ASP A 195 3.61 33.33 17.79
CA ASP A 195 3.22 34.21 16.68
C ASP A 195 3.91 33.75 15.37
N ASP A 196 5.18 33.32 15.46
CA ASP A 196 5.88 32.69 14.34
C ASP A 196 5.22 31.37 13.96
N GLU A 197 4.87 30.52 14.92
CA GLU A 197 4.17 29.26 14.72
C GLU A 197 2.89 29.47 13.91
N LYS A 198 2.01 30.36 14.34
CA LYS A 198 0.73 30.62 13.66
C LYS A 198 0.91 31.10 12.22
N THR A 199 1.91 31.93 11.99
CA THR A 199 2.22 32.48 10.65
C THR A 199 2.76 31.38 9.74
N GLU A 200 3.74 30.61 10.20
CA GLU A 200 4.39 29.54 9.45
C GLU A 200 3.43 28.38 9.16
N LEU A 201 2.61 27.97 10.14
CA LEU A 201 1.59 26.93 9.91
C LEU A 201 0.55 27.39 8.89
N SER A 202 0.16 28.68 8.91
CA SER A 202 -0.75 29.25 7.92
C SER A 202 -0.15 29.23 6.52
N LEU A 203 1.16 29.47 6.40
CA LEU A 203 1.89 29.42 5.15
C LEU A 203 1.96 27.96 4.62
N ILE A 204 2.28 26.99 5.48
CA ILE A 204 2.26 25.57 5.11
C ILE A 204 0.86 25.18 4.62
N LEU A 205 -0.21 25.54 5.36
CA LEU A 205 -1.59 25.22 5.00
C LEU A 205 -2.08 25.90 3.73
N SER A 206 -1.51 27.05 3.36
CA SER A 206 -1.89 27.76 2.12
C SER A 206 -1.70 26.91 0.86
N ARG A 207 -0.84 25.90 0.93
CA ARG A 207 -0.57 24.94 -0.15
C ARG A 207 -1.58 23.79 -0.24
N SER A 208 -2.52 23.67 0.70
CA SER A 208 -3.46 22.53 0.81
C SER A 208 -4.35 22.31 -0.43
N THR A 209 -4.41 23.27 -1.35
CA THR A 209 -5.16 23.15 -2.61
C THR A 209 -4.32 22.65 -3.78
N GLU A 210 -3.01 22.42 -3.57
CA GLU A 210 -2.16 21.79 -4.59
C GLU A 210 -2.60 20.34 -4.81
N ARG A 211 -2.59 19.89 -6.07
CA ARG A 211 -3.05 18.54 -6.43
C ARG A 211 -2.24 17.44 -5.72
N GLU A 212 -0.95 17.62 -5.59
CA GLU A 212 -0.03 16.70 -4.91
C GLU A 212 -0.32 16.56 -3.42
N LEU A 213 -1.08 17.49 -2.84
CA LEU A 213 -1.43 17.53 -1.42
C LEU A 213 -2.90 17.16 -1.17
N ALA A 214 -3.59 16.64 -2.19
CA ALA A 214 -4.98 16.19 -2.05
C ALA A 214 -5.08 15.12 -0.94
N PHE A 215 -6.17 15.21 -0.16
CA PHE A 215 -6.39 14.32 0.99
C PHE A 215 -7.84 13.86 1.08
N ALA A 216 -8.01 12.58 1.36
CA ALA A 216 -9.28 11.98 1.79
C ALA A 216 -8.99 10.76 2.64
N ASN A 217 -9.64 10.65 3.78
CA ASN A 217 -9.47 9.52 4.69
C ASN A 217 -10.63 8.51 4.58
N ASP A 218 -10.60 7.49 5.44
CA ASP A 218 -11.59 6.40 5.53
C ASP A 218 -13.05 6.88 5.60
N ALA A 219 -13.30 8.10 6.08
CA ALA A 219 -14.67 8.64 6.17
C ALA A 219 -15.24 9.04 4.79
N LEU A 220 -14.38 9.25 3.80
CA LEU A 220 -14.75 9.68 2.45
C LEU A 220 -14.66 8.56 1.41
N ASP A 221 -14.11 7.40 1.79
CA ASP A 221 -13.92 6.23 0.95
C ASP A 221 -15.24 5.64 0.46
N MET A 222 -15.31 5.35 -0.84
CA MET A 222 -16.49 4.87 -1.55
C MET A 222 -16.76 3.35 -1.42
N ARG A 223 -15.89 2.58 -0.76
CA ARG A 223 -16.07 1.13 -0.58
C ARG A 223 -17.39 0.74 0.08
N SER A 224 -17.86 1.56 1.01
CA SER A 224 -19.06 1.28 1.78
C SER A 224 -20.25 2.04 1.22
N ALA A 225 -21.23 1.34 0.71
CA ALA A 225 -22.46 1.94 0.21
C ALA A 225 -23.10 2.88 1.25
N GLY A 226 -23.32 4.13 0.85
CA GLY A 226 -23.96 5.16 1.68
C GLY A 226 -23.05 5.79 2.74
N LYS A 227 -21.76 5.47 2.76
CA LYS A 227 -20.78 6.08 3.68
C LYS A 227 -19.83 7.03 2.96
N GLY A 228 -19.26 6.62 1.83
CA GLY A 228 -18.37 7.45 1.03
C GLY A 228 -19.12 8.57 0.32
N THR A 229 -18.50 9.73 0.20
CA THR A 229 -19.07 10.92 -0.45
C THR A 229 -18.18 11.49 -1.55
N ASP A 230 -16.93 11.05 -1.65
CA ASP A 230 -15.97 11.51 -2.64
C ASP A 230 -15.60 10.36 -3.59
N PRO A 231 -16.00 10.45 -4.89
CA PRO A 231 -15.72 9.38 -5.85
C PRO A 231 -14.23 9.24 -6.19
N ASN A 232 -13.40 10.21 -5.80
CA ASN A 232 -11.94 10.13 -5.96
C ASN A 232 -11.22 9.61 -4.69
N ALA A 233 -11.97 9.27 -3.64
CA ALA A 233 -11.45 8.65 -2.44
C ALA A 233 -11.74 7.15 -2.51
N MET A 234 -10.86 6.41 -3.12
CA MET A 234 -10.98 4.96 -3.35
C MET A 234 -9.72 4.25 -2.85
N ILE A 235 -9.85 2.95 -2.63
CA ILE A 235 -8.70 2.06 -2.43
C ILE A 235 -8.62 1.10 -3.61
N TYR A 236 -7.42 0.62 -3.90
CA TYR A 236 -7.10 -0.33 -4.99
C TYR A 236 -7.33 0.25 -6.38
N ASP A 237 -7.41 1.57 -6.46
CA ASP A 237 -7.35 2.35 -7.67
C ASP A 237 -5.95 2.92 -7.90
N LEU A 238 -5.75 3.48 -9.06
CA LEU A 238 -4.56 4.22 -9.42
C LEU A 238 -4.89 5.14 -10.60
N SER A 239 -4.11 6.22 -10.76
CA SER A 239 -4.28 7.21 -11.80
C SER A 239 -5.34 8.28 -11.50
N SER A 240 -5.14 9.44 -12.11
CA SER A 240 -6.14 10.52 -12.15
C SER A 240 -7.33 10.21 -13.07
N ASP A 241 -7.22 9.21 -13.94
CA ASP A 241 -8.32 8.59 -14.67
C ASP A 241 -8.44 7.13 -14.22
N GLN A 242 -9.16 6.93 -13.11
CA GLN A 242 -9.36 5.64 -12.48
C GLN A 242 -10.15 4.66 -13.36
N LEU A 243 -11.05 5.16 -14.22
CA LEU A 243 -11.83 4.32 -15.12
C LEU A 243 -10.95 3.74 -16.21
N GLU A 244 -10.16 4.58 -16.90
CA GLU A 244 -9.21 4.09 -17.89
C GLU A 244 -8.20 3.11 -17.29
N HIS A 245 -7.68 3.42 -16.09
CA HIS A 245 -6.77 2.52 -15.39
C HIS A 245 -7.42 1.16 -15.09
N SER A 246 -8.66 1.16 -14.61
CA SER A 246 -9.41 -0.07 -14.31
C SER A 246 -9.68 -0.90 -15.56
N GLU A 247 -10.06 -0.26 -16.68
CA GLU A 247 -10.23 -0.95 -17.97
C GLU A 247 -8.93 -1.60 -18.46
N ASP A 248 -7.80 -0.93 -18.30
CA ASP A 248 -6.50 -1.47 -18.68
C ASP A 248 -6.08 -2.63 -17.77
N LYS A 249 -6.34 -2.54 -16.47
CA LYS A 249 -6.13 -3.63 -15.49
C LYS A 249 -6.96 -4.86 -15.87
N ILE A 250 -8.22 -4.67 -16.22
CA ILE A 250 -9.13 -5.74 -16.65
C ILE A 250 -8.60 -6.43 -17.91
N LYS A 251 -8.19 -5.67 -18.93
CA LYS A 251 -7.60 -6.23 -20.16
C LYS A 251 -6.36 -7.07 -19.85
N MET A 252 -5.47 -6.54 -19.01
CA MET A 252 -4.27 -7.26 -18.58
C MET A 252 -4.61 -8.57 -17.84
N ILE A 253 -5.63 -8.58 -16.97
CA ILE A 253 -6.07 -9.80 -16.31
C ILE A 253 -6.53 -10.86 -17.33
N PHE A 254 -7.28 -10.47 -18.34
CA PHE A 254 -7.68 -11.40 -19.42
C PHE A 254 -6.48 -11.95 -20.19
N ASP A 255 -5.49 -11.11 -20.53
CA ASP A 255 -4.26 -11.55 -21.20
C ASP A 255 -3.48 -12.57 -20.35
N ILE A 256 -3.44 -12.36 -19.03
CA ILE A 256 -2.83 -13.32 -18.09
C ILE A 256 -3.63 -14.64 -18.06
N LEU A 257 -4.96 -14.57 -18.02
CA LEU A 257 -5.84 -15.75 -17.94
C LEU A 257 -5.71 -16.63 -19.18
N GLU A 258 -5.55 -16.05 -20.38
CA GLU A 258 -5.36 -16.81 -21.62
C GLU A 258 -4.11 -17.71 -21.56
N ASN A 259 -3.05 -17.26 -20.90
CA ASN A 259 -1.79 -17.99 -20.78
C ASN A 259 -1.66 -18.81 -19.50
N LEU A 260 -2.61 -18.67 -18.57
CA LEU A 260 -2.49 -19.19 -17.21
C LEU A 260 -2.28 -20.71 -17.16
N GLN A 261 -3.07 -21.46 -17.92
CA GLN A 261 -3.00 -22.91 -17.93
C GLN A 261 -1.63 -23.40 -18.37
N GLU A 262 -1.08 -22.85 -19.47
CA GLU A 262 0.23 -23.23 -19.99
C GLU A 262 1.35 -22.98 -18.96
N LYS A 263 1.26 -21.85 -18.23
CA LYS A 263 2.31 -21.43 -17.28
C LYS A 263 2.29 -22.17 -15.95
N TYR A 264 1.14 -22.73 -15.58
CA TYR A 264 0.93 -23.32 -14.25
C TYR A 264 0.66 -24.83 -14.29
N THR A 265 0.60 -25.46 -15.46
CA THR A 265 0.48 -26.92 -15.56
C THR A 265 1.83 -27.55 -15.90
N LYS A 266 2.24 -28.49 -15.08
CA LYS A 266 3.41 -29.33 -15.29
C LYS A 266 3.01 -30.80 -15.27
N GLU A 267 3.70 -31.63 -16.03
CA GLU A 267 3.48 -33.07 -15.99
C GLU A 267 3.77 -33.62 -14.59
N ASN A 268 2.82 -34.40 -14.05
CA ASN A 268 2.88 -34.98 -12.70
C ASN A 268 2.81 -33.99 -11.52
N ASP A 269 2.36 -32.75 -11.75
CA ASP A 269 2.11 -31.77 -10.69
C ASP A 269 0.62 -31.62 -10.38
N THR A 270 0.29 -30.99 -9.24
CA THR A 270 -1.09 -30.70 -8.86
C THR A 270 -1.58 -29.42 -9.55
N TYR A 271 -2.89 -29.28 -9.70
CA TYR A 271 -3.49 -28.04 -10.20
C TYR A 271 -3.65 -26.94 -9.10
N GLU A 272 -3.04 -27.12 -7.94
CA GLU A 272 -3.23 -26.22 -6.81
C GLU A 272 -2.75 -24.79 -7.11
N GLU A 273 -1.55 -24.66 -7.71
CA GLU A 273 -0.98 -23.36 -8.06
C GLU A 273 -1.79 -22.66 -9.17
N LEU A 274 -2.24 -23.42 -10.18
CA LEU A 274 -3.15 -22.93 -11.22
C LEU A 274 -4.45 -22.40 -10.61
N TYR A 275 -5.05 -23.19 -9.72
CA TYR A 275 -6.32 -22.83 -9.10
C TYR A 275 -6.20 -21.59 -8.22
N ARG A 276 -5.13 -21.46 -7.43
CA ARG A 276 -4.86 -20.27 -6.63
C ARG A 276 -4.70 -19.03 -7.51
N SER A 277 -3.88 -19.13 -8.56
CA SER A 277 -3.64 -18.02 -9.48
C SER A 277 -4.92 -17.58 -10.19
N TYR A 278 -5.71 -18.53 -10.69
CA TYR A 278 -7.01 -18.26 -11.29
C TYR A 278 -7.95 -17.53 -10.33
N ARG A 279 -8.05 -18.00 -9.07
CA ARG A 279 -8.91 -17.36 -8.06
C ARG A 279 -8.47 -15.95 -7.75
N THR A 280 -7.17 -15.71 -7.59
CA THR A 280 -6.65 -14.36 -7.33
C THR A 280 -7.00 -13.41 -8.48
N LEU A 281 -6.78 -13.84 -9.73
CA LEU A 281 -7.11 -13.03 -10.91
C LEU A 281 -8.62 -12.75 -11.01
N ALA A 282 -9.45 -13.77 -10.76
CA ALA A 282 -10.91 -13.60 -10.75
C ALA A 282 -11.39 -12.66 -9.64
N TYR A 283 -10.66 -12.57 -8.53
CA TYR A 283 -10.97 -11.62 -7.45
C TYR A 283 -10.48 -10.19 -7.74
N SER A 284 -9.42 -10.06 -8.54
CA SER A 284 -8.85 -8.76 -8.94
C SER A 284 -9.64 -8.09 -10.08
N TYR A 285 -10.58 -8.83 -10.70
CA TYR A 285 -11.53 -8.37 -11.73
C TYR A 285 -12.73 -7.71 -11.09
#